data_0dfb8a14b7e79230c11e66e16e34acd0
#
_entry.id   0dfb8a14b7e79230c11e66e16e34acd0
#
_cell.length_a   1.000
_cell.length_b   1.000
_cell.length_c   1.000
_cell.angle_alpha   90.00
_cell.angle_beta   90.00
_cell.angle_gamma   90.00
#
_symmetry.space_group_name_H-M   'P 1'
#
loop_
_entity.id
_entity.type
_entity.pdbx_description
1 polymer ?
#
loop_
_entity_poly.entity_id
_entity_poly.type
_entity_poly.pdbx_seq_one_letter_code
_entity_poly.pdbx_strand_id
1 'polypeptide(L)'
;MKRNHYLFTLILLLGCSIFVKASDTVFVHQTQIPILIERQDNVLFYFRLDAKESRMMDEIVLDFGRSVNLSDVQAVKLYYGGTEALQDRGKNRFAPVDYISSHRPGNTLAAIPSYSIKCAEVLQPSAKVVLKSHYKLFPGINFFWISLQMKPETSLFTKISSELQSVKIDGKEAICEERSPKDIIHRMAVGVRHAGDDGSASFRIPGLVTSNKGTLLGVYDVRYNSSVDLQEYVDVGLSRSTDGGKRCAFLFRSVNTMVCLLHRME
;
A
#
# COMPACT_ATOMS: atom_id res chain seq x y z
N MET A 1 70.69 6.51 27.05
CA MET A 1 69.89 7.04 25.94
C MET A 1 68.98 5.94 25.41
N LYS A 2 67.83 5.67 26.04
CA LYS A 2 66.78 4.73 25.51
C LYS A 2 65.47 5.08 26.22
N ARG A 3 64.82 6.23 25.91
CA ARG A 3 63.56 6.54 26.57
C ARG A 3 62.59 7.48 25.82
N ASN A 4 62.76 7.65 24.49
CA ASN A 4 61.91 8.53 23.72
C ASN A 4 61.18 7.93 22.54
N HIS A 5 61.18 6.56 22.37
CA HIS A 5 60.50 5.95 21.24
C HIS A 5 59.07 5.49 21.53
N TYR A 6 58.66 5.42 22.82
CA TYR A 6 57.29 4.96 23.14
C TYR A 6 56.23 6.08 23.18
N LEU A 7 56.68 7.37 23.20
CA LEU A 7 55.72 8.46 23.23
C LEU A 7 55.16 8.80 21.84
N PHE A 8 55.87 8.48 20.76
CA PHE A 8 55.41 8.74 19.39
C PHE A 8 54.43 7.68 18.86
N THR A 9 54.48 6.47 19.38
CA THR A 9 53.58 5.40 18.95
C THR A 9 52.19 5.51 19.58
N LEU A 10 52.07 6.15 20.73
CA LEU A 10 50.81 6.35 21.45
C LEU A 10 49.95 7.47 20.84
N ILE A 11 50.56 8.45 20.19
CA ILE A 11 49.84 9.57 19.55
C ILE A 11 49.24 9.20 18.21
N LEU A 12 49.80 8.18 17.53
CA LEU A 12 49.28 7.72 16.23
C LEU A 12 48.04 6.81 16.35
N LEU A 13 47.74 6.28 17.54
CA LEU A 13 46.58 5.41 17.78
C LEU A 13 45.33 6.18 18.23
N LEU A 14 45.45 7.46 18.59
CA LEU A 14 44.31 8.29 19.03
C LEU A 14 43.67 9.13 17.91
N GLY A 15 44.16 9.04 16.67
CA GLY A 15 43.78 9.95 15.58
C GLY A 15 42.74 9.39 14.59
N CYS A 16 42.24 8.17 14.73
CA CYS A 16 41.26 7.61 13.81
C CYS A 16 39.97 7.23 14.53
N SER A 17 39.34 8.20 15.20
CA SER A 17 37.91 8.12 15.46
C SER A 17 37.22 8.24 14.10
N ILE A 18 37.04 7.11 13.43
CA ILE A 18 36.11 7.01 12.31
C ILE A 18 34.76 7.31 12.95
N PHE A 19 34.31 8.56 12.88
CA PHE A 19 32.91 8.89 13.08
C PHE A 19 32.16 8.16 11.97
N VAL A 20 31.78 6.91 12.24
CA VAL A 20 30.73 6.24 11.45
C VAL A 20 29.50 7.10 11.70
N LYS A 21 29.26 8.04 10.82
CA LYS A 21 28.06 8.84 10.85
C LYS A 21 26.92 7.84 10.65
N ALA A 22 26.14 7.61 11.68
CA ALA A 22 24.97 6.75 11.59
C ALA A 22 24.15 7.26 10.39
N SER A 23 24.01 6.43 9.37
CA SER A 23 23.22 6.78 8.20
C SER A 23 21.74 6.57 8.51
N ASP A 24 20.90 7.37 7.87
CA ASP A 24 19.46 7.18 7.92
C ASP A 24 19.10 5.85 7.25
N THR A 25 18.17 5.11 7.86
CA THR A 25 17.81 3.76 7.44
C THR A 25 16.39 3.74 6.91
N VAL A 26 16.20 3.09 5.77
CA VAL A 26 14.90 2.91 5.11
C VAL A 26 14.51 1.43 5.15
N PHE A 27 13.30 1.15 5.64
CA PHE A 27 12.71 -0.17 5.64
C PHE A 27 11.46 -0.17 4.77
N VAL A 28 11.42 -1.03 3.77
CA VAL A 28 10.30 -1.12 2.82
C VAL A 28 9.44 -2.34 3.14
N HIS A 29 8.12 -2.11 3.15
CA HIS A 29 7.14 -3.18 3.26
C HIS A 29 6.15 -3.13 2.11
N GLN A 30 6.15 -4.18 1.29
CA GLN A 30 5.26 -4.34 0.16
C GLN A 30 4.39 -5.59 0.34
N THR A 31 3.09 -5.42 0.11
CA THR A 31 2.12 -6.51 0.14
C THR A 31 1.58 -6.76 -1.27
N GLN A 32 1.28 -8.02 -1.57
CA GLN A 32 0.69 -8.39 -2.86
C GLN A 32 -0.83 -8.24 -2.80
N ILE A 33 -1.30 -6.98 -2.84
CA ILE A 33 -2.73 -6.66 -2.86
C ILE A 33 -3.13 -6.28 -4.29
N PRO A 34 -4.33 -6.64 -4.76
CA PRO A 34 -4.84 -6.17 -6.04
C PRO A 34 -4.99 -4.65 -6.06
N ILE A 35 -4.73 -4.05 -7.22
CA ILE A 35 -5.00 -2.64 -7.51
C ILE A 35 -6.43 -2.51 -8.01
N LEU A 36 -7.25 -1.71 -7.33
CA LEU A 36 -8.63 -1.43 -7.73
C LEU A 36 -8.65 -0.27 -8.72
N ILE A 37 -9.12 -0.54 -9.94
CA ILE A 37 -9.06 0.41 -11.06
C ILE A 37 -9.83 1.70 -10.74
N GLU A 38 -10.98 1.58 -10.08
CA GLU A 38 -11.86 2.67 -9.72
C GLU A 38 -11.37 3.55 -8.57
N ARG A 39 -10.33 3.11 -7.84
CA ARG A 39 -9.81 3.88 -6.71
C ARG A 39 -8.78 4.92 -7.14
N GLN A 40 -8.89 6.10 -6.55
CA GLN A 40 -7.90 7.17 -6.74
C GLN A 40 -6.57 6.88 -6.06
N ASP A 41 -6.58 6.07 -5.00
CA ASP A 41 -5.41 5.71 -4.22
C ASP A 41 -5.39 4.22 -3.93
N ASN A 42 -4.37 3.56 -4.45
CA ASN A 42 -4.06 2.17 -4.19
C ASN A 42 -2.67 2.07 -3.59
N VAL A 43 -2.55 1.54 -2.40
CA VAL A 43 -1.25 1.36 -1.75
C VAL A 43 -0.45 0.30 -2.50
N LEU A 44 0.73 0.66 -3.03
CA LEU A 44 1.70 -0.29 -3.56
C LEU A 44 2.56 -0.86 -2.44
N PHE A 45 3.10 0.03 -1.65
CA PHE A 45 3.89 -0.28 -0.48
C PHE A 45 3.99 0.94 0.42
N TYR A 46 4.47 0.72 1.61
CA TYR A 46 4.91 1.79 2.48
C TYR A 46 6.35 1.52 2.92
N PHE A 47 7.00 2.59 3.34
CA PHE A 47 8.31 2.49 3.95
C PHE A 47 8.39 3.37 5.19
N ARG A 48 9.18 2.93 6.14
CA ARG A 48 9.58 3.74 7.27
C ARG A 48 11.01 4.23 7.07
N LEU A 49 11.26 5.44 7.51
CA LEU A 49 12.55 6.08 7.50
C LEU A 49 12.92 6.47 8.91
N ASP A 50 13.97 5.87 9.45
CA ASP A 50 14.49 6.19 10.79
C ASP A 50 15.53 7.30 10.66
N ALA A 51 15.10 8.55 10.95
CA ALA A 51 15.93 9.74 10.89
C ALA A 51 16.55 10.01 12.25
N LYS A 52 17.88 10.13 12.31
CA LYS A 52 18.59 10.38 13.57
C LYS A 52 18.37 11.81 14.09
N GLU A 53 18.12 12.74 13.18
CA GLU A 53 17.87 14.14 13.47
C GLU A 53 16.87 14.72 12.46
N SER A 54 16.41 15.95 12.67
CA SER A 54 15.53 16.62 11.70
C SER A 54 16.29 16.88 10.40
N ARG A 55 15.77 16.37 9.29
CA ARG A 55 16.39 16.39 7.96
C ARG A 55 15.38 16.68 6.87
N MET A 56 15.85 16.85 5.66
CA MET A 56 15.00 17.05 4.49
C MET A 56 15.09 15.82 3.57
N MET A 57 13.96 15.15 3.35
CA MET A 57 13.85 14.15 2.29
C MET A 57 13.62 14.87 0.98
N ASP A 58 14.59 14.78 0.07
CA ASP A 58 14.59 15.54 -1.20
C ASP A 58 13.77 14.81 -2.27
N GLU A 59 14.07 13.53 -2.46
CA GLU A 59 13.44 12.73 -3.51
C GLU A 59 13.49 11.24 -3.20
N ILE A 60 12.58 10.51 -3.82
CA ILE A 60 12.63 9.06 -3.92
C ILE A 60 12.61 8.63 -5.38
N VAL A 61 13.28 7.52 -5.67
CA VAL A 61 13.35 6.94 -7.00
C VAL A 61 12.70 5.55 -6.98
N LEU A 62 11.73 5.35 -7.87
CA LEU A 62 11.01 4.10 -8.03
C LEU A 62 11.31 3.51 -9.41
N ASP A 63 11.35 2.19 -9.49
CA ASP A 63 11.46 1.42 -10.73
C ASP A 63 10.19 0.62 -10.99
N PHE A 64 9.60 0.82 -12.16
CA PHE A 64 8.42 0.11 -12.67
C PHE A 64 8.74 -0.73 -13.90
N GLY A 65 10.03 -0.92 -14.23
CA GLY A 65 10.49 -1.49 -15.51
C GLY A 65 10.01 -2.90 -15.82
N ARG A 66 9.50 -3.65 -14.82
CA ARG A 66 8.93 -4.99 -15.00
C ARG A 66 7.40 -4.99 -15.11
N SER A 67 6.78 -3.83 -15.15
CA SER A 67 5.34 -3.69 -15.33
C SER A 67 4.90 -4.00 -16.75
N VAL A 68 3.68 -4.51 -16.90
CA VAL A 68 3.01 -4.71 -18.20
C VAL A 68 1.92 -3.67 -18.34
N ASN A 69 1.87 -2.97 -19.48
CA ASN A 69 0.96 -1.86 -19.75
C ASN A 69 1.10 -0.70 -18.74
N LEU A 70 2.33 -0.25 -18.48
CA LEU A 70 2.59 0.87 -17.58
C LEU A 70 1.87 2.17 -18.02
N SER A 71 1.56 2.30 -19.31
CA SER A 71 0.75 3.40 -19.86
C SER A 71 -0.66 3.51 -19.27
N ASP A 72 -1.17 2.45 -18.62
CA ASP A 72 -2.46 2.46 -17.93
C ASP A 72 -2.41 3.19 -16.58
N VAL A 73 -1.21 3.49 -16.09
CA VAL A 73 -1.05 4.26 -14.86
C VAL A 73 -1.32 5.73 -15.13
N GLN A 74 -2.23 6.31 -14.36
CA GLN A 74 -2.52 7.74 -14.40
C GLN A 74 -1.55 8.54 -13.55
N ALA A 75 -1.29 8.09 -12.31
CA ALA A 75 -0.44 8.80 -11.37
C ALA A 75 0.24 7.85 -10.37
N VAL A 76 1.45 8.25 -9.95
CA VAL A 76 2.16 7.72 -8.79
C VAL A 76 2.26 8.82 -7.77
N LYS A 77 1.90 8.54 -6.53
CA LYS A 77 1.81 9.53 -5.46
C LYS A 77 2.60 9.09 -4.23
N LEU A 78 3.21 10.06 -3.56
CA LEU A 78 3.89 9.89 -2.28
C LEU A 78 3.07 10.58 -1.18
N TYR A 79 2.81 9.85 -0.12
CA TYR A 79 2.12 10.38 1.06
C TYR A 79 2.98 10.22 2.31
N TYR A 80 2.98 11.24 3.15
CA TYR A 80 3.53 11.16 4.51
C TYR A 80 2.46 10.71 5.48
N GLY A 81 2.73 9.64 6.21
CA GLY A 81 1.79 9.02 7.15
C GLY A 81 2.01 9.38 8.63
N GLY A 82 2.93 10.30 8.93
CA GLY A 82 3.23 10.70 10.30
C GLY A 82 4.46 10.03 10.89
N THR A 83 4.69 10.31 12.16
CA THR A 83 5.73 9.70 12.99
C THR A 83 5.14 8.58 13.84
N GLU A 84 5.99 7.75 14.43
CA GLU A 84 5.57 6.68 15.35
C GLU A 84 4.68 7.23 16.49
N ALA A 85 5.00 8.38 17.04
CA ALA A 85 4.21 9.00 18.11
C ALA A 85 2.78 9.37 17.68
N LEU A 86 2.56 9.74 16.41
CA LEU A 86 1.23 10.00 15.87
C LEU A 86 0.47 8.70 15.61
N GLN A 87 1.17 7.64 15.29
CA GLN A 87 0.59 6.35 14.96
C GLN A 87 0.17 5.55 16.19
N ASP A 88 0.87 5.74 17.30
CA ASP A 88 0.57 5.07 18.57
C ASP A 88 -0.69 5.62 19.26
N ARG A 89 -1.19 6.79 18.87
CA ARG A 89 -2.42 7.40 19.42
C ARG A 89 -3.70 6.58 19.25
N GLY A 90 -3.68 5.53 18.50
CA GLY A 90 -4.86 4.76 18.12
C GLY A 90 -4.87 3.30 18.53
N LYS A 91 -4.16 2.87 19.55
CA LYS A 91 -4.09 1.44 19.95
C LYS A 91 -3.84 0.55 18.72
N ASN A 92 -2.68 0.65 18.10
CA ASN A 92 -2.23 -0.15 16.96
C ASN A 92 -3.03 0.01 15.66
N ARG A 93 -3.82 1.05 15.51
CA ARG A 93 -4.56 1.26 14.25
C ARG A 93 -3.68 1.68 13.10
N PHE A 94 -2.47 2.15 13.36
CA PHE A 94 -1.68 2.89 12.38
C PHE A 94 -0.19 2.61 12.37
N ALA A 95 0.29 1.60 13.08
CA ALA A 95 1.64 1.10 12.84
C ALA A 95 1.61 0.28 11.54
N PRO A 96 1.98 0.82 10.37
CA PRO A 96 1.75 0.12 9.11
C PRO A 96 2.50 -1.20 9.05
N VAL A 97 3.68 -1.26 9.64
CA VAL A 97 4.55 -2.45 9.62
C VAL A 97 4.02 -3.52 10.56
N ASP A 98 3.70 -3.17 11.79
CA ASP A 98 3.25 -4.14 12.80
C ASP A 98 1.82 -4.60 12.56
N TYR A 99 1.00 -3.74 11.97
CA TYR A 99 -0.38 -4.08 11.65
C TYR A 99 -0.51 -5.12 10.54
N ILE A 100 0.43 -5.15 9.62
CA ILE A 100 0.46 -6.13 8.52
C ILE A 100 0.96 -7.48 9.01
N SER A 101 1.89 -7.50 9.96
CA SER A 101 2.36 -8.73 10.60
C SER A 101 1.31 -9.33 11.53
N SER A 102 0.39 -8.53 12.06
CA SER A 102 -0.75 -9.02 12.81
C SER A 102 -1.79 -9.60 11.84
N HIS A 103 -2.38 -10.73 12.16
CA HIS A 103 -3.32 -11.54 11.36
C HIS A 103 -4.66 -10.85 11.02
N ARG A 104 -4.70 -9.54 11.04
CA ARG A 104 -5.85 -8.75 10.63
C ARG A 104 -5.47 -7.84 9.48
N PRO A 105 -5.43 -8.34 8.23
CA PRO A 105 -5.38 -7.49 7.06
C PRO A 105 -6.72 -6.75 6.97
N GLY A 106 -6.91 -5.84 7.89
CA GLY A 106 -8.10 -4.98 7.86
C GLY A 106 -8.01 -4.01 6.69
N ASN A 107 -9.09 -3.31 6.45
CA ASN A 107 -9.30 -2.31 5.39
C ASN A 107 -8.20 -1.23 5.31
N THR A 108 -7.35 -1.12 6.32
CA THR A 108 -6.22 -0.18 6.38
C THR A 108 -5.14 -0.42 5.35
N LEU A 109 -4.94 -1.65 4.90
CA LEU A 109 -3.94 -1.94 3.85
C LEU A 109 -4.37 -1.50 2.46
N ALA A 110 -5.65 -1.38 2.23
CA ALA A 110 -6.21 -1.01 0.93
C ALA A 110 -6.40 0.51 0.78
N ALA A 111 -6.22 1.29 1.83
CA ALA A 111 -6.46 2.73 1.82
C ALA A 111 -5.36 3.49 2.56
N ILE A 112 -4.94 4.60 1.97
CA ILE A 112 -4.07 5.56 2.64
C ILE A 112 -4.84 6.19 3.80
N PRO A 113 -4.27 6.26 5.00
CA PRO A 113 -4.92 6.89 6.13
C PRO A 113 -5.34 8.33 5.81
N SER A 114 -6.53 8.72 6.20
CA SER A 114 -7.12 10.04 5.89
C SER A 114 -6.32 11.24 6.42
N TYR A 115 -5.48 11.02 7.43
CA TYR A 115 -4.58 12.05 7.97
C TYR A 115 -3.27 12.20 7.17
N SER A 116 -3.01 11.33 6.19
CA SER A 116 -1.78 11.37 5.40
C SER A 116 -1.73 12.60 4.49
N ILE A 117 -0.54 13.17 4.36
CA ILE A 117 -0.29 14.37 3.56
C ILE A 117 0.36 13.97 2.24
N LYS A 118 -0.24 14.34 1.11
CA LYS A 118 0.38 14.13 -0.20
C LYS A 118 1.60 15.03 -0.35
N CYS A 119 2.79 14.44 -0.52
CA CYS A 119 4.06 15.14 -0.62
C CYS A 119 4.52 15.34 -2.06
N ALA A 120 4.21 14.39 -2.95
CA ALA A 120 4.60 14.45 -4.35
C ALA A 120 3.66 13.63 -5.22
N GLU A 121 3.65 13.95 -6.52
CA GLU A 121 2.87 13.25 -7.53
C GLU A 121 3.57 13.33 -8.89
N VAL A 122 3.58 12.21 -9.62
CA VAL A 122 4.03 12.14 -11.01
C VAL A 122 2.89 11.57 -11.84
N LEU A 123 2.46 12.34 -12.83
CA LEU A 123 1.42 11.93 -13.78
C LEU A 123 2.06 11.17 -14.96
N GLN A 124 1.33 10.17 -15.49
CA GLN A 124 1.75 9.37 -16.63
C GLN A 124 3.21 8.89 -16.48
N PRO A 125 3.49 8.07 -15.45
CA PRO A 125 4.86 7.70 -15.11
C PRO A 125 5.53 6.89 -16.21
N SER A 126 6.84 7.04 -16.33
CA SER A 126 7.71 6.14 -17.08
C SER A 126 8.20 4.98 -16.20
N ALA A 127 9.01 4.08 -16.76
CA ALA A 127 9.59 2.97 -16.02
C ALA A 127 10.41 3.41 -14.80
N LYS A 128 11.07 4.55 -14.88
CA LYS A 128 11.75 5.18 -13.75
C LYS A 128 11.00 6.44 -13.33
N VAL A 129 10.58 6.49 -12.08
CA VAL A 129 9.84 7.61 -11.49
C VAL A 129 10.67 8.26 -10.41
N VAL A 130 10.81 9.59 -10.49
CA VAL A 130 11.43 10.41 -9.45
C VAL A 130 10.36 11.28 -8.81
N LEU A 131 10.07 11.04 -7.53
CA LEU A 131 9.15 11.84 -6.74
C LEU A 131 9.95 12.82 -5.87
N LYS A 132 9.98 14.09 -6.28
CA LYS A 132 10.62 15.17 -5.53
C LYS A 132 9.65 15.68 -4.48
N SER A 133 10.02 15.60 -3.20
CA SER A 133 9.11 15.92 -2.10
C SER A 133 9.55 17.12 -1.27
N HIS A 134 10.85 17.30 -1.06
CA HIS A 134 11.39 18.31 -0.13
C HIS A 134 10.63 18.31 1.21
N TYR A 135 10.42 17.11 1.78
CA TYR A 135 9.62 16.93 2.97
C TYR A 135 10.50 16.87 4.22
N LYS A 136 10.13 17.64 5.25
CA LYS A 136 10.87 17.67 6.52
C LYS A 136 10.62 16.39 7.31
N LEU A 137 11.70 15.68 7.64
CA LEU A 137 11.70 14.54 8.53
C LEU A 137 11.85 15.00 9.98
N PHE A 138 11.20 14.27 10.87
CA PHE A 138 11.35 14.42 12.29
C PHE A 138 12.31 13.36 12.84
N PRO A 139 13.03 13.65 13.97
CA PRO A 139 13.83 12.61 14.62
C PRO A 139 12.99 11.38 14.97
N GLY A 140 13.53 10.19 14.74
CA GLY A 140 12.83 8.92 14.89
C GLY A 140 12.18 8.43 13.62
N ILE A 141 11.15 7.61 13.76
CA ILE A 141 10.51 6.92 12.63
C ILE A 141 9.51 7.84 11.93
N ASN A 142 9.66 7.93 10.61
CA ASN A 142 8.74 8.63 9.71
C ASN A 142 8.15 7.61 8.74
N PHE A 143 6.83 7.63 8.54
CA PHE A 143 6.14 6.71 7.65
C PHE A 143 5.71 7.39 6.35
N PHE A 144 5.91 6.66 5.24
CA PHE A 144 5.53 7.10 3.91
C PHE A 144 4.81 5.99 3.16
N TRP A 145 3.88 6.39 2.27
CA TRP A 145 3.10 5.50 1.43
C TRP A 145 3.32 5.83 -0.03
N ILE A 146 3.52 4.80 -0.84
CA ILE A 146 3.46 4.91 -2.29
C ILE A 146 2.10 4.44 -2.75
N SER A 147 1.41 5.32 -3.45
CA SER A 147 0.08 5.08 -3.99
C SER A 147 0.08 5.15 -5.50
N LEU A 148 -0.82 4.40 -6.10
CA LEU A 148 -1.05 4.34 -7.54
C LEU A 148 -2.49 4.67 -7.87
N GLN A 149 -2.69 5.44 -8.95
CA GLN A 149 -3.98 5.66 -9.57
C GLN A 149 -3.95 5.11 -10.99
N MET A 150 -4.98 4.33 -11.34
CA MET A 150 -5.12 3.78 -12.68
C MET A 150 -6.03 4.66 -13.53
N LYS A 151 -5.89 4.57 -14.86
CA LYS A 151 -6.86 5.12 -15.80
C LYS A 151 -8.16 4.30 -15.78
N PRO A 152 -9.33 4.91 -16.01
CA PRO A 152 -10.61 4.19 -15.97
C PRO A 152 -10.70 3.01 -16.96
N GLU A 153 -10.01 3.12 -18.10
CA GLU A 153 -10.02 2.11 -19.17
C GLU A 153 -8.94 1.03 -19.02
N THR A 154 -8.29 0.97 -17.84
CA THR A 154 -7.21 0.01 -17.56
C THR A 154 -7.63 -1.41 -17.85
N SER A 155 -6.78 -2.14 -18.55
CA SER A 155 -6.95 -3.56 -18.80
C SER A 155 -6.80 -4.38 -17.52
N LEU A 156 -7.67 -5.37 -17.30
CA LEU A 156 -7.53 -6.34 -16.21
C LEU A 156 -6.25 -7.22 -16.35
N PHE A 157 -5.64 -7.25 -17.54
CA PHE A 157 -4.37 -7.96 -17.79
C PHE A 157 -3.14 -7.12 -17.45
N THR A 158 -3.31 -5.84 -17.12
CA THR A 158 -2.24 -4.98 -16.65
C THR A 158 -1.62 -5.53 -15.36
N LYS A 159 -0.32 -5.47 -15.26
CA LYS A 159 0.45 -5.93 -14.10
C LYS A 159 1.44 -4.86 -13.70
N ILE A 160 1.45 -4.52 -12.44
CA ILE A 160 2.37 -3.51 -11.89
C ILE A 160 3.37 -4.19 -10.98
N SER A 161 4.65 -3.99 -11.28
CA SER A 161 5.78 -4.30 -10.41
C SER A 161 6.48 -3.00 -10.07
N SER A 162 6.78 -2.78 -8.81
CA SER A 162 7.47 -1.57 -8.36
C SER A 162 8.55 -1.89 -7.35
N GLU A 163 9.65 -1.14 -7.39
CA GLU A 163 10.77 -1.27 -6.47
C GLU A 163 11.22 0.12 -6.04
N LEU A 164 11.48 0.31 -4.74
CA LEU A 164 12.15 1.51 -4.24
C LEU A 164 13.64 1.39 -4.53
N GLN A 165 14.15 2.23 -5.43
CA GLN A 165 15.55 2.23 -5.84
C GLN A 165 16.43 3.01 -4.87
N SER A 166 16.03 4.24 -4.53
CA SER A 166 16.76 5.08 -3.60
C SER A 166 15.87 6.11 -2.92
N VAL A 167 16.32 6.56 -1.75
CA VAL A 167 15.80 7.71 -1.01
C VAL A 167 16.95 8.67 -0.78
N LYS A 168 16.78 9.94 -1.15
CA LYS A 168 17.79 10.98 -0.95
C LYS A 168 17.38 11.91 0.18
N ILE A 169 18.30 12.13 1.13
CA ILE A 169 18.11 12.95 2.33
C ILE A 169 19.28 13.92 2.41
N ASP A 170 19.00 15.24 2.45
CA ASP A 170 20.02 16.31 2.43
C ASP A 170 21.08 16.07 1.35
N GLY A 171 20.64 15.73 0.14
CA GLY A 171 21.50 15.46 -1.01
C GLY A 171 22.27 14.14 -0.98
N LYS A 172 22.08 13.27 0.03
CA LYS A 172 22.77 11.98 0.17
C LYS A 172 21.77 10.82 0.12
N GLU A 173 22.21 9.71 -0.45
CA GLU A 173 21.40 8.50 -0.44
C GLU A 173 21.36 7.87 0.96
N ALA A 174 20.15 7.49 1.40
CA ALA A 174 19.93 6.73 2.61
C ALA A 174 20.24 5.24 2.37
N ILE A 175 20.61 4.52 3.43
CA ILE A 175 20.79 3.07 3.36
C ILE A 175 19.43 2.39 3.42
N CYS A 176 19.12 1.59 2.39
CA CYS A 176 17.98 0.67 2.43
C CYS A 176 18.45 -0.66 3.00
N GLU A 177 18.05 -0.98 4.23
CA GLU A 177 18.38 -2.25 4.88
C GLU A 177 17.46 -3.38 4.38
N GLU A 178 16.20 -3.06 4.14
CA GLU A 178 15.23 -4.00 3.60
C GLU A 178 14.67 -3.43 2.30
N ARG A 179 14.76 -4.20 1.22
CA ARG A 179 14.21 -3.84 -0.07
C ARG A 179 12.95 -4.63 -0.33
N SER A 180 12.05 -4.04 -1.07
CA SER A 180 10.86 -4.75 -1.55
C SER A 180 11.27 -6.03 -2.27
N PRO A 181 10.59 -7.16 -2.03
CA PRO A 181 10.79 -8.35 -2.83
C PRO A 181 10.60 -8.04 -4.31
N LYS A 182 11.56 -8.45 -5.15
CA LYS A 182 11.54 -8.15 -6.59
C LYS A 182 10.40 -8.83 -7.35
N ASP A 183 9.77 -9.83 -6.75
CA ASP A 183 8.80 -10.70 -7.41
C ASP A 183 7.34 -10.32 -7.12
N ILE A 184 7.10 -9.24 -6.39
CA ILE A 184 5.74 -8.79 -6.14
C ILE A 184 5.15 -8.15 -7.40
N ILE A 185 4.04 -8.73 -7.85
CA ILE A 185 3.27 -8.28 -9.00
C ILE A 185 1.85 -8.00 -8.53
N HIS A 186 1.45 -6.74 -8.63
CA HIS A 186 0.08 -6.33 -8.39
C HIS A 186 -0.76 -6.56 -9.64
N ARG A 187 -1.88 -7.26 -9.46
CA ARG A 187 -2.89 -7.49 -10.51
C ARG A 187 -4.00 -6.47 -10.39
N MET A 188 -4.65 -6.18 -11.50
CA MET A 188 -5.83 -5.30 -11.51
C MET A 188 -7.05 -6.05 -10.99
N ALA A 189 -7.95 -5.30 -10.35
CA ALA A 189 -9.25 -5.77 -9.92
C ALA A 189 -10.29 -4.65 -10.02
N VAL A 190 -11.56 -5.06 -10.07
CA VAL A 190 -12.72 -4.17 -9.93
C VAL A 190 -13.40 -4.51 -8.62
N GLY A 191 -13.70 -3.50 -7.81
CA GLY A 191 -14.45 -3.69 -6.57
C GLY A 191 -15.91 -3.99 -6.89
N VAL A 192 -16.39 -5.17 -6.49
CA VAL A 192 -17.79 -5.53 -6.69
C VAL A 192 -18.68 -4.73 -5.74
N ARG A 193 -18.23 -4.60 -4.48
CA ARG A 193 -18.88 -3.83 -3.42
C ARG A 193 -17.83 -3.30 -2.45
N HIS A 194 -18.12 -2.15 -1.84
CA HIS A 194 -17.25 -1.51 -0.87
C HIS A 194 -17.99 -1.29 0.45
N ALA A 195 -17.28 -1.30 1.56
CA ALA A 195 -17.83 -0.91 2.86
C ALA A 195 -18.47 0.47 2.75
N GLY A 196 -19.69 0.62 3.24
CA GLY A 196 -20.52 1.82 3.09
C GLY A 196 -21.54 1.74 1.97
N ASP A 197 -21.36 0.89 0.96
CA ASP A 197 -22.39 0.66 -0.06
C ASP A 197 -23.65 0.08 0.61
N ASP A 198 -24.81 0.56 0.19
CA ASP A 198 -26.12 0.14 0.70
C ASP A 198 -26.27 0.24 2.23
N GLY A 199 -25.51 1.12 2.89
CA GLY A 199 -25.50 1.30 4.33
C GLY A 199 -24.84 0.15 5.10
N SER A 200 -24.04 -0.68 4.44
CA SER A 200 -23.34 -1.82 5.06
C SER A 200 -22.06 -1.39 5.76
N ALA A 201 -21.71 -2.08 6.85
CA ALA A 201 -20.39 -1.96 7.48
C ALA A 201 -19.33 -2.74 6.71
N SER A 202 -19.70 -3.89 6.09
CA SER A 202 -18.77 -4.72 5.33
C SER A 202 -19.49 -5.72 4.44
N PHE A 203 -18.75 -6.25 3.46
CA PHE A 203 -19.16 -7.40 2.65
C PHE A 203 -18.18 -8.54 2.88
N ARG A 204 -18.69 -9.76 3.05
CA ARG A 204 -17.86 -10.93 3.34
C ARG A 204 -18.35 -12.18 2.63
N ILE A 205 -17.59 -13.27 2.77
CA ILE A 205 -17.92 -14.62 2.25
C ILE A 205 -18.29 -14.58 0.76
N PRO A 206 -17.41 -14.06 -0.12
CA PRO A 206 -17.73 -13.94 -1.53
C PRO A 206 -17.75 -15.30 -2.23
N GLY A 207 -18.73 -15.49 -3.11
CA GLY A 207 -18.77 -16.54 -4.10
C GLY A 207 -18.84 -15.94 -5.50
N LEU A 208 -18.21 -16.57 -6.48
CA LEU A 208 -18.24 -16.14 -7.88
C LEU A 208 -18.55 -17.32 -8.79
N VAL A 209 -19.52 -17.14 -9.70
CA VAL A 209 -19.86 -18.12 -10.71
C VAL A 209 -20.03 -17.45 -12.06
N THR A 210 -19.72 -18.20 -13.12
CA THR A 210 -19.94 -17.77 -14.50
C THR A 210 -21.03 -18.65 -15.12
N SER A 211 -22.08 -18.02 -15.66
CA SER A 211 -23.13 -18.74 -16.37
C SER A 211 -22.62 -19.23 -17.73
N ASN A 212 -23.34 -20.16 -18.37
CA ASN A 212 -23.03 -20.66 -19.72
C ASN A 212 -23.02 -19.55 -20.78
N LYS A 213 -23.66 -18.41 -20.53
CA LYS A 213 -23.68 -17.24 -21.41
C LYS A 213 -22.57 -16.22 -21.10
N GLY A 214 -21.61 -16.56 -20.22
CA GLY A 214 -20.51 -15.69 -19.85
C GLY A 214 -20.87 -14.60 -18.84
N THR A 215 -22.09 -14.61 -18.27
CA THR A 215 -22.46 -13.68 -17.21
C THR A 215 -21.76 -14.05 -15.91
N LEU A 216 -21.10 -13.10 -15.28
CA LEU A 216 -20.52 -13.26 -13.94
C LEU A 216 -21.56 -12.92 -12.88
N LEU A 217 -21.70 -13.76 -11.87
CA LEU A 217 -22.55 -13.56 -10.70
C LEU A 217 -21.70 -13.64 -9.44
N GLY A 218 -21.67 -12.56 -8.68
CA GLY A 218 -20.98 -12.48 -7.38
C GLY A 218 -22.00 -12.46 -6.24
N VAL A 219 -21.93 -13.44 -5.35
CA VAL A 219 -22.74 -13.50 -4.13
C VAL A 219 -21.88 -13.19 -2.92
N TYR A 220 -22.46 -12.58 -1.89
CA TYR A 220 -21.73 -12.19 -0.69
C TYR A 220 -22.67 -11.88 0.47
N ASP A 221 -22.13 -11.91 1.69
CA ASP A 221 -22.83 -11.40 2.87
C ASP A 221 -22.81 -9.86 2.85
N VAL A 222 -23.97 -9.26 3.09
CA VAL A 222 -24.14 -7.84 3.38
C VAL A 222 -24.29 -7.68 4.89
N ARG A 223 -23.28 -7.11 5.54
CA ARG A 223 -23.23 -6.95 7.00
C ARG A 223 -23.39 -5.49 7.38
N TYR A 224 -24.43 -5.16 8.14
CA TYR A 224 -24.83 -3.77 8.36
C TYR A 224 -24.08 -3.10 9.51
N ASN A 225 -23.82 -3.80 10.60
CA ASN A 225 -23.31 -3.17 11.81
C ASN A 225 -21.84 -3.50 12.08
N SER A 226 -21.40 -4.71 11.73
CA SER A 226 -20.02 -5.12 11.97
C SER A 226 -19.51 -6.13 10.95
N SER A 227 -18.20 -6.39 10.97
CA SER A 227 -17.57 -7.42 10.16
C SER A 227 -17.53 -8.79 10.85
N VAL A 228 -18.09 -8.92 12.04
CA VAL A 228 -18.06 -10.16 12.85
C VAL A 228 -19.03 -11.20 12.29
N ASP A 229 -18.65 -12.48 12.37
CA ASP A 229 -19.46 -13.56 11.83
C ASP A 229 -20.74 -13.80 12.66
N LEU A 230 -21.89 -13.82 11.96
CA LEU A 230 -23.19 -14.31 12.44
C LEU A 230 -23.70 -13.72 13.77
N GLN A 231 -23.16 -12.62 14.24
CA GLN A 231 -23.60 -12.00 15.51
C GLN A 231 -24.67 -10.93 15.32
N GLU A 232 -24.94 -10.55 14.06
CA GLU A 232 -25.84 -9.45 13.72
C GLU A 232 -26.62 -9.76 12.45
N TYR A 233 -27.47 -8.80 12.07
CA TYR A 233 -28.26 -8.91 10.85
C TYR A 233 -27.39 -8.98 9.60
N VAL A 234 -27.55 -10.03 8.83
CA VAL A 234 -26.80 -10.32 7.60
C VAL A 234 -27.77 -10.66 6.48
N ASP A 235 -27.63 -9.98 5.34
CA ASP A 235 -28.34 -10.32 4.11
C ASP A 235 -27.41 -11.02 3.12
N VAL A 236 -27.99 -11.67 2.12
CA VAL A 236 -27.27 -12.17 0.94
C VAL A 236 -27.40 -11.15 -0.19
N GLY A 237 -26.28 -10.66 -0.66
CA GLY A 237 -26.20 -9.78 -1.81
C GLY A 237 -25.82 -10.53 -3.10
N LEU A 238 -26.32 -10.06 -4.22
CA LEU A 238 -26.00 -10.56 -5.56
C LEU A 238 -25.64 -9.41 -6.48
N SER A 239 -24.47 -9.49 -7.08
CA SER A 239 -24.04 -8.60 -8.18
C SER A 239 -23.84 -9.36 -9.46
N ARG A 240 -24.08 -8.67 -10.59
CA ARG A 240 -23.99 -9.25 -11.94
C ARG A 240 -23.10 -8.40 -12.84
N SER A 241 -22.29 -9.08 -13.65
CA SER A 241 -21.57 -8.46 -14.76
C SER A 241 -21.81 -9.22 -16.05
N THR A 242 -22.05 -8.49 -17.14
CA THR A 242 -22.23 -9.03 -18.51
C THR A 242 -21.10 -8.59 -19.45
N ASP A 243 -20.09 -7.89 -18.94
CA ASP A 243 -18.98 -7.30 -19.71
C ASP A 243 -17.60 -7.83 -19.25
N GLY A 244 -17.58 -9.06 -18.73
CA GLY A 244 -16.36 -9.71 -18.29
C GLY A 244 -15.77 -9.14 -16.99
N GLY A 245 -16.60 -8.57 -16.12
CA GLY A 245 -16.19 -8.05 -14.81
C GLY A 245 -15.76 -6.59 -14.82
N LYS A 246 -15.90 -5.87 -15.93
CA LYS A 246 -15.56 -4.45 -16.02
C LYS A 246 -16.53 -3.58 -15.23
N ARG A 247 -17.80 -3.96 -15.21
CA ARG A 247 -18.85 -3.30 -14.42
C ARG A 247 -19.70 -4.35 -13.75
N CYS A 248 -20.03 -4.09 -12.48
CA CYS A 248 -20.89 -4.96 -11.69
C CYS A 248 -22.14 -4.18 -11.30
N ALA A 249 -23.31 -4.65 -11.76
CA ALA A 249 -24.59 -4.11 -11.32
C ALA A 249 -25.07 -4.91 -10.10
N PHE A 250 -25.52 -4.18 -9.08
CA PHE A 250 -26.25 -4.79 -7.97
C PHE A 250 -27.63 -5.27 -8.45
N LEU A 251 -27.96 -6.52 -8.20
CA LEU A 251 -29.23 -7.08 -8.63
C LEU A 251 -30.22 -7.28 -7.49
N PHE A 252 -29.73 -7.72 -6.32
CA PHE A 252 -30.62 -8.26 -5.35
C PHE A 252 -30.00 -8.27 -3.94
N ARG A 253 -30.87 -8.02 -2.96
CA ARG A 253 -30.64 -8.20 -1.53
C ARG A 253 -31.80 -9.01 -0.97
N SER A 254 -31.52 -10.15 -0.37
CA SER A 254 -32.55 -10.96 0.29
C SER A 254 -32.88 -10.34 1.64
N VAL A 255 -34.11 -9.89 1.79
CA VAL A 255 -34.65 -9.53 3.09
C VAL A 255 -35.41 -10.75 3.61
N ASN A 256 -34.79 -11.49 4.52
CA ASN A 256 -35.46 -12.54 5.33
C ASN A 256 -36.08 -13.74 4.59
N THR A 257 -35.69 -14.09 3.39
CA THR A 257 -36.19 -15.31 2.77
C THR A 257 -35.09 -16.07 2.09
N MET A 258 -34.69 -17.18 2.66
CA MET A 258 -33.88 -18.19 1.97
C MET A 258 -34.72 -18.82 0.87
N VAL A 259 -35.03 -18.07 -0.17
CA VAL A 259 -35.72 -18.62 -1.36
C VAL A 259 -34.65 -19.13 -2.30
N CYS A 260 -34.69 -20.42 -2.52
CA CYS A 260 -33.90 -21.14 -3.50
C CYS A 260 -34.07 -20.52 -4.90
N LEU A 261 -33.16 -19.64 -5.30
CA LEU A 261 -33.09 -19.00 -6.62
C LEU A 261 -32.70 -19.98 -7.75
N LEU A 262 -32.60 -21.27 -7.47
CA LEU A 262 -32.20 -22.30 -8.44
C LEU A 262 -33.25 -22.60 -9.52
N HIS A 263 -34.48 -22.07 -9.42
CA HIS A 263 -35.60 -22.47 -10.30
C HIS A 263 -35.92 -21.49 -11.45
N ARG A 264 -35.11 -20.44 -11.67
CA ARG A 264 -35.33 -19.52 -12.84
C ARG A 264 -34.04 -19.14 -13.54
N MET A 265 -33.25 -20.12 -13.90
CA MET A 265 -32.07 -19.92 -14.77
C MET A 265 -32.21 -20.79 -16.02
N GLU A 266 -33.39 -20.83 -16.65
CA GLU A 266 -33.58 -21.27 -18.00
C GLU A 266 -33.52 -20.11 -19.01
#